data_54d7c09c2b36c5270e678f19fb3177c8
#
_entry.id   54d7c09c2b36c5270e678f19fb3177c8
#
_cell.length_a   1.000
_cell.length_b   1.000
_cell.length_c   1.000
_cell.angle_alpha   90.00
_cell.angle_beta   90.00
_cell.angle_gamma   90.00
#
_symmetry.space_group_name_H-M   'P 1'
#
loop_
_entity.id
_entity.type
_entity.pdbx_description
1 polymer ?
#
loop_
_entity_poly.entity_id
_entity_poly.type
_entity_poly.pdbx_seq_one_letter_code
_entity_poly.pdbx_strand_id
1 'polypeptide(L)'
;MIGAGPAGRAIAHRGLAAGLAVTLVDPHPDRPWQATYGAWADELPDWLPTECVAATGPAVVYTPGRRVLDREYVIFDTPALQSALSVDGVHIVRARVSHAYSTYVTFADGSLLYASTVVDARGVEAAGPAVDAPEQTAVGIVVSHGGTAVEHRPADDRMVVMDWRPGTGTFVYSVDLGRGRRLVEETCLAGAPAVDIGELARRLRGRVPGVAVPDLGGKKGGRSRVSTGAEIVRFPLVGLTPTPWRTSGASRFGAAGGLIHPATGYSVAQSLALADAVVAA
;
A
#
# COMPACT_ATOMS: atom_id res chain seq x y z
N MET A 1 11.15 2.62 16.38
CA MET A 1 10.42 2.42 15.11
C MET A 1 10.13 3.79 14.48
N ILE A 2 10.42 3.99 13.20
CA ILE A 2 10.13 5.23 12.48
C ILE A 2 9.07 4.98 11.42
N GLY A 3 7.98 5.77 11.44
CA GLY A 3 6.84 5.67 10.53
C GLY A 3 5.67 4.88 11.10
N ALA A 4 4.47 5.48 11.09
CA ALA A 4 3.21 4.91 11.59
C ALA A 4 2.29 4.36 10.48
N GLY A 5 2.87 3.99 9.33
CA GLY A 5 2.19 3.23 8.30
C GLY A 5 2.01 1.76 8.68
N PRO A 6 1.39 0.93 7.79
CA PRO A 6 1.12 -0.48 8.09
C PRO A 6 2.35 -1.26 8.56
N ALA A 7 3.50 -1.10 7.88
CA ALA A 7 4.73 -1.79 8.25
C ALA A 7 5.26 -1.39 9.63
N GLY A 8 5.31 -0.07 9.93
CA GLY A 8 5.80 0.40 11.23
C GLY A 8 4.89 0.03 12.38
N ARG A 9 3.56 0.13 12.20
CA ARG A 9 2.60 -0.31 13.21
C ARG A 9 2.62 -1.82 13.41
N ALA A 10 2.80 -2.62 12.36
CA ALA A 10 2.93 -4.08 12.51
C ALA A 10 4.09 -4.46 13.43
N ILE A 11 5.30 -3.88 13.20
CA ILE A 11 6.45 -4.13 14.09
C ILE A 11 6.22 -3.58 15.50
N ALA A 12 5.64 -2.39 15.64
CA ALA A 12 5.36 -1.82 16.96
C ALA A 12 4.37 -2.69 17.75
N HIS A 13 3.30 -3.11 17.11
CA HIS A 13 2.27 -4.00 17.68
C HIS A 13 2.87 -5.36 18.10
N ARG A 14 3.64 -6.00 17.21
CA ARG A 14 4.25 -7.31 17.51
C ARG A 14 5.38 -7.20 18.53
N GLY A 15 6.14 -6.08 18.52
CA GLY A 15 7.16 -5.81 19.52
C GLY A 15 6.57 -5.67 20.93
N LEU A 16 5.45 -4.95 21.07
CA LEU A 16 4.72 -4.91 22.35
C LEU A 16 4.23 -6.30 22.79
N ALA A 17 3.66 -7.07 21.87
CA ALA A 17 3.19 -8.43 22.15
C ALA A 17 4.34 -9.35 22.59
N ALA A 18 5.57 -9.09 22.14
CA ALA A 18 6.80 -9.76 22.57
C ALA A 18 7.41 -9.18 23.88
N GLY A 19 6.78 -8.20 24.50
CA GLY A 19 7.24 -7.58 25.74
C GLY A 19 8.35 -6.54 25.55
N LEU A 20 8.61 -6.07 24.34
CA LEU A 20 9.62 -5.05 24.09
C LEU A 20 9.11 -3.65 24.45
N ALA A 21 10.01 -2.80 24.94
CA ALA A 21 9.75 -1.36 25.07
C ALA A 21 9.86 -0.70 23.69
N VAL A 22 8.73 -0.27 23.14
CA VAL A 22 8.65 0.28 21.78
C VAL A 22 8.41 1.78 21.81
N THR A 23 9.23 2.53 21.07
CA THR A 23 8.98 3.94 20.73
C THR A 23 8.67 4.06 19.23
N LEU A 24 7.55 4.69 18.89
CA LEU A 24 7.13 4.97 17.53
C LEU A 24 7.26 6.47 17.24
N VAL A 25 8.04 6.82 16.23
CA VAL A 25 8.26 8.21 15.82
C VAL A 25 7.58 8.46 14.47
N ASP A 26 6.62 9.37 14.45
CA ASP A 26 5.94 9.81 13.23
C ASP A 26 5.36 11.22 13.44
N PRO A 27 5.42 12.13 12.47
CA PRO A 27 4.84 13.46 12.61
C PRO A 27 3.30 13.44 12.75
N HIS A 28 2.63 12.40 12.24
CA HIS A 28 1.17 12.26 12.23
C HIS A 28 0.76 10.81 12.52
N PRO A 29 1.07 10.25 13.71
CA PRO A 29 0.88 8.83 14.01
C PRO A 29 -0.58 8.40 13.97
N ASP A 30 -1.51 9.32 14.22
CA ASP A 30 -2.95 9.04 14.27
C ASP A 30 -3.67 9.31 12.93
N ARG A 31 -2.92 9.70 11.89
CA ARG A 31 -3.52 9.99 10.58
C ARG A 31 -4.20 8.74 10.02
N PRO A 32 -5.52 8.83 9.67
CA PRO A 32 -6.21 7.72 9.04
C PRO A 32 -5.54 7.28 7.74
N TRP A 33 -5.37 5.99 7.56
CA TRP A 33 -4.91 5.44 6.29
C TRP A 33 -6.04 5.53 5.27
N GLN A 34 -5.71 5.90 4.05
CA GLN A 34 -6.68 6.17 3.01
C GLN A 34 -6.58 5.21 1.82
N ALA A 35 -5.43 4.54 1.65
CA ALA A 35 -5.21 3.65 0.54
C ALA A 35 -6.03 2.37 0.69
N THR A 36 -6.48 1.83 -0.43
CA THR A 36 -7.01 0.48 -0.51
C THR A 36 -5.86 -0.51 -0.48
N TYR A 37 -5.88 -1.43 0.47
CA TYR A 37 -4.88 -2.49 0.60
C TYR A 37 -5.50 -3.84 0.23
N GLY A 38 -4.79 -4.58 -0.61
CA GLY A 38 -5.12 -5.96 -0.95
C GLY A 38 -3.95 -6.90 -0.71
N ALA A 39 -4.24 -8.18 -0.58
CA ALA A 39 -3.27 -9.24 -0.34
C ALA A 39 -3.77 -10.59 -0.85
N TRP A 40 -2.87 -11.55 -0.98
CA TRP A 40 -3.27 -12.95 -1.08
C TRP A 40 -3.63 -13.47 0.30
N ALA A 41 -4.72 -14.24 0.41
CA ALA A 41 -5.21 -14.72 1.70
C ALA A 41 -4.18 -15.61 2.41
N ASP A 42 -3.44 -16.41 1.66
CA ASP A 42 -2.39 -17.31 2.14
C ASP A 42 -1.08 -16.61 2.57
N GLU A 43 -0.97 -15.30 2.37
CA GLU A 43 0.15 -14.47 2.85
C GLU A 43 -0.15 -13.77 4.18
N LEU A 44 -1.38 -13.90 4.70
CA LEU A 44 -1.75 -13.23 5.94
C LEU A 44 -1.28 -14.05 7.15
N PRO A 45 -0.71 -13.39 8.19
CA PRO A 45 -0.32 -14.09 9.40
C PRO A 45 -1.53 -14.45 10.27
N ASP A 46 -1.47 -15.58 10.97
CA ASP A 46 -2.53 -16.09 11.82
C ASP A 46 -2.94 -15.15 12.97
N TRP A 47 -2.04 -14.27 13.39
CA TRP A 47 -2.34 -13.30 14.45
C TRP A 47 -3.22 -12.12 13.99
N LEU A 48 -3.42 -11.95 12.67
CA LEU A 48 -4.23 -10.85 12.15
C LEU A 48 -5.72 -11.17 12.29
N PRO A 49 -6.54 -10.34 12.97
CA PRO A 49 -7.96 -10.57 13.09
C PRO A 49 -8.68 -10.60 11.74
N THR A 50 -9.62 -11.54 11.58
CA THR A 50 -10.41 -11.69 10.34
C THR A 50 -11.28 -10.48 10.03
N GLU A 51 -11.65 -9.70 11.04
CA GLU A 51 -12.41 -8.45 10.94
C GLU A 51 -11.67 -7.36 10.15
N CYS A 52 -10.36 -7.53 9.96
CA CYS A 52 -9.57 -6.66 9.09
C CYS A 52 -9.88 -6.88 7.60
N VAL A 53 -10.56 -7.96 7.22
CA VAL A 53 -10.89 -8.30 5.84
C VAL A 53 -12.29 -7.79 5.50
N ALA A 54 -12.36 -6.86 4.54
CA ALA A 54 -13.63 -6.31 4.04
C ALA A 54 -14.30 -7.21 3.01
N ALA A 55 -13.50 -7.89 2.18
CA ALA A 55 -13.99 -8.78 1.14
C ALA A 55 -12.91 -9.81 0.76
N THR A 56 -13.36 -10.99 0.32
CA THR A 56 -12.50 -12.05 -0.21
C THR A 56 -13.16 -12.71 -1.42
N GLY A 57 -12.35 -13.31 -2.26
CA GLY A 57 -12.84 -14.12 -3.38
C GLY A 57 -11.68 -14.57 -4.30
N PRO A 58 -11.98 -15.51 -5.21
CA PRO A 58 -11.00 -15.99 -6.16
C PRO A 58 -10.53 -14.85 -7.06
N ALA A 59 -9.21 -14.73 -7.23
CA ALA A 59 -8.63 -13.71 -8.09
C ALA A 59 -8.88 -14.03 -9.57
N VAL A 60 -9.27 -13.02 -10.34
CA VAL A 60 -9.54 -13.14 -11.77
C VAL A 60 -8.62 -12.22 -12.56
N VAL A 61 -8.11 -12.75 -13.68
CA VAL A 61 -7.27 -12.02 -14.63
C VAL A 61 -7.86 -12.16 -16.03
N TYR A 62 -7.78 -11.09 -16.83
CA TYR A 62 -8.12 -11.09 -18.25
C TYR A 62 -6.88 -10.78 -19.11
N THR A 63 -6.42 -11.79 -19.95
CA THR A 63 -5.21 -11.70 -20.80
C THR A 63 -5.29 -12.51 -22.10
N PRO A 64 -6.04 -12.21 -23.13
CA PRO A 64 -7.32 -11.49 -23.23
C PRO A 64 -8.48 -12.28 -22.63
N GLY A 65 -8.37 -13.62 -22.55
CA GLY A 65 -9.37 -14.50 -21.98
C GLY A 65 -9.45 -14.40 -20.46
N ARG A 66 -10.62 -14.74 -19.91
CA ARG A 66 -10.84 -14.84 -18.48
C ARG A 66 -10.10 -16.04 -17.89
N ARG A 67 -9.35 -15.82 -16.81
CA ARG A 67 -8.69 -16.86 -16.02
C ARG A 67 -8.98 -16.61 -14.54
N VAL A 68 -9.44 -17.64 -13.86
CA VAL A 68 -9.53 -17.67 -12.39
C VAL A 68 -8.21 -18.25 -11.88
N LEU A 69 -7.58 -17.55 -10.98
CA LEU A 69 -6.37 -18.04 -10.31
C LEU A 69 -6.77 -18.95 -9.14
N ASP A 70 -5.98 -19.98 -8.89
CA ASP A 70 -6.19 -20.89 -7.77
C ASP A 70 -5.60 -20.27 -6.47
N ARG A 71 -6.02 -19.04 -6.19
CA ARG A 71 -5.67 -18.30 -4.97
C ARG A 71 -6.79 -17.33 -4.61
N GLU A 72 -7.09 -17.24 -3.34
CA GLU A 72 -8.00 -16.25 -2.77
C GLU A 72 -7.28 -14.90 -2.60
N TYR A 73 -7.97 -13.85 -3.01
CA TYR A 73 -7.52 -12.47 -2.84
C TYR A 73 -8.40 -11.76 -1.82
N VAL A 74 -7.79 -10.99 -0.94
CA VAL A 74 -8.50 -10.24 0.10
C VAL A 74 -8.31 -8.74 -0.09
N ILE A 75 -9.33 -7.98 0.29
CA ILE A 75 -9.25 -6.53 0.47
C ILE A 75 -9.45 -6.23 1.94
N PHE A 76 -8.56 -5.42 2.50
CA PHE A 76 -8.67 -5.00 3.88
C PHE A 76 -9.74 -3.93 4.08
N ASP A 77 -10.45 -3.99 5.20
CA ASP A 77 -11.07 -2.83 5.81
C ASP A 77 -9.94 -1.97 6.42
N THR A 78 -9.51 -0.95 5.70
CA THR A 78 -8.32 -0.16 6.08
C THR A 78 -8.43 0.45 7.47
N PRO A 79 -9.58 1.03 7.90
CA PRO A 79 -9.79 1.44 9.28
C PRO A 79 -9.68 0.32 10.31
N ALA A 80 -10.27 -0.85 10.03
CA ALA A 80 -10.19 -2.00 10.92
C ALA A 80 -8.75 -2.52 11.04
N LEU A 81 -8.02 -2.61 9.92
CA LEU A 81 -6.59 -2.96 9.92
C LEU A 81 -5.77 -1.98 10.75
N GLN A 82 -6.00 -0.67 10.59
CA GLN A 82 -5.29 0.35 11.38
C GLN A 82 -5.60 0.21 12.87
N SER A 83 -6.83 -0.11 13.24
CA SER A 83 -7.25 -0.33 14.63
C SER A 83 -6.67 -1.62 15.21
N ALA A 84 -6.64 -2.71 14.45
CA ALA A 84 -6.06 -3.98 14.86
C ALA A 84 -4.55 -3.87 15.11
N LEU A 85 -3.86 -3.04 14.32
CA LEU A 85 -2.46 -2.69 14.55
C LEU A 85 -2.36 -1.55 15.59
N SER A 86 -3.04 -1.72 16.75
CA SER A 86 -3.03 -0.77 17.84
C SER A 86 -1.60 -0.50 18.31
N VAL A 87 -1.36 0.75 18.67
CA VAL A 87 -0.14 1.22 19.29
C VAL A 87 -0.36 1.66 20.76
N ASP A 88 -1.43 1.16 21.37
CA ASP A 88 -1.70 1.35 22.80
C ASP A 88 -0.56 0.72 23.61
N GLY A 89 0.03 1.50 24.51
CA GLY A 89 1.22 1.10 25.26
C GLY A 89 2.55 1.40 24.55
N VAL A 90 2.56 1.84 23.29
CA VAL A 90 3.75 2.33 22.61
C VAL A 90 4.04 3.78 23.03
N HIS A 91 5.30 4.11 23.30
CA HIS A 91 5.71 5.50 23.48
C HIS A 91 5.69 6.24 22.15
N ILE A 92 4.80 7.20 21.98
CA ILE A 92 4.60 7.96 20.73
C ILE A 92 5.38 9.26 20.76
N VAL A 93 6.26 9.47 19.78
CA VAL A 93 6.98 10.73 19.56
C VAL A 93 6.46 11.37 18.26
N ARG A 94 5.73 12.48 18.37
CA ARG A 94 5.18 13.24 17.25
C ARG A 94 6.22 14.17 16.66
N ALA A 95 7.14 13.61 15.86
CA ALA A 95 8.24 14.36 15.26
C ALA A 95 8.64 13.76 13.90
N ARG A 96 9.32 14.57 13.09
CA ARG A 96 9.94 14.11 11.84
C ARG A 96 11.42 13.80 12.10
N VAL A 97 11.80 12.56 11.86
CA VAL A 97 13.20 12.12 11.94
C VAL A 97 13.97 12.71 10.75
N SER A 98 15.10 13.40 11.04
CA SER A 98 16.03 13.92 10.04
C SER A 98 16.97 12.82 9.54
N HIS A 99 17.66 12.14 10.46
CA HIS A 99 18.56 11.03 10.13
C HIS A 99 18.29 9.86 11.06
N ALA A 100 18.46 8.64 10.52
CA ALA A 100 18.26 7.40 11.24
C ALA A 100 19.55 6.57 11.23
N TYR A 101 20.00 6.18 12.41
CA TYR A 101 21.15 5.32 12.63
C TYR A 101 20.71 4.03 13.32
N SER A 102 21.61 3.08 13.47
CA SER A 102 21.27 1.76 14.02
C SER A 102 20.73 1.82 15.46
N THR A 103 21.16 2.80 16.26
CA THR A 103 20.84 2.91 17.69
C THR A 103 20.32 4.28 18.13
N TYR A 104 20.15 5.22 17.21
CA TYR A 104 19.57 6.53 17.51
C TYR A 104 19.01 7.20 16.27
N VAL A 105 18.16 8.19 16.49
CA VAL A 105 17.66 9.10 15.46
C VAL A 105 17.98 10.54 15.83
N THR A 106 18.04 11.42 14.83
CA THR A 106 18.20 12.87 15.03
C THR A 106 16.96 13.61 14.53
N PHE A 107 16.66 14.74 15.14
CA PHE A 107 15.59 15.65 14.75
C PHE A 107 16.14 16.96 14.19
N ALA A 108 15.28 17.77 13.61
CA ALA A 108 15.66 19.03 12.93
C ALA A 108 16.25 20.06 13.92
N ASP A 109 15.88 20.00 15.18
CA ASP A 109 16.38 20.86 16.27
C ASP A 109 17.71 20.40 16.85
N GLY A 110 18.30 19.32 16.30
CA GLY A 110 19.55 18.73 16.79
C GLY A 110 19.38 17.76 17.96
N SER A 111 18.17 17.58 18.50
CA SER A 111 17.93 16.61 19.56
C SER A 111 18.09 15.16 19.07
N LEU A 112 18.35 14.25 20.01
CA LEU A 112 18.61 12.83 19.76
C LEU A 112 17.64 11.97 20.56
N LEU A 113 17.25 10.84 19.97
CA LEU A 113 16.51 9.78 20.66
C LEU A 113 17.26 8.47 20.47
N TYR A 114 17.68 7.84 21.56
CA TYR A 114 18.42 6.59 21.58
C TYR A 114 17.51 5.38 21.75
N ALA A 115 17.91 4.26 21.17
CA ALA A 115 17.28 2.96 21.31
C ALA A 115 18.32 1.84 21.15
N SER A 116 18.02 0.62 21.59
CA SER A 116 18.87 -0.55 21.31
C SER A 116 18.92 -0.87 19.82
N THR A 117 17.80 -0.69 19.12
CA THR A 117 17.67 -0.91 17.67
C THR A 117 16.71 0.12 17.08
N VAL A 118 17.06 0.61 15.89
CA VAL A 118 16.19 1.50 15.09
C VAL A 118 15.80 0.81 13.80
N VAL A 119 14.50 0.76 13.54
CA VAL A 119 13.93 0.27 12.29
C VAL A 119 13.21 1.41 11.57
N ASP A 120 13.56 1.64 10.29
CA ASP A 120 12.99 2.68 9.45
C ASP A 120 11.92 2.10 8.51
N ALA A 121 10.66 2.41 8.80
CA ALA A 121 9.48 2.00 8.03
C ALA A 121 8.72 3.19 7.42
N ARG A 122 9.41 4.28 7.05
CA ARG A 122 8.82 5.50 6.47
C ARG A 122 8.31 5.34 5.03
N GLY A 123 8.28 4.13 4.52
CA GLY A 123 7.84 3.83 3.15
C GLY A 123 8.91 4.16 2.10
N VAL A 124 8.51 4.22 0.85
CA VAL A 124 9.45 4.41 -0.29
C VAL A 124 10.25 5.70 -0.24
N GLU A 125 9.78 6.70 0.50
CA GLU A 125 10.48 7.97 0.66
C GLU A 125 11.79 7.85 1.42
N ALA A 126 11.86 6.94 2.37
CA ALA A 126 13.08 6.66 3.12
C ALA A 126 14.15 5.98 2.25
N ALA A 127 13.75 5.39 1.12
CA ALA A 127 14.69 4.79 0.16
C ALA A 127 15.52 5.84 -0.60
N GLY A 128 15.12 7.12 -0.50
CA GLY A 128 15.75 8.22 -1.23
C GLY A 128 15.16 8.39 -2.65
N PRO A 129 15.56 9.43 -3.38
CA PRO A 129 15.11 9.64 -4.74
C PRO A 129 15.67 8.52 -5.64
N ALA A 130 14.79 7.71 -6.19
CA ALA A 130 15.12 6.76 -7.22
C ALA A 130 15.09 7.50 -8.57
N VAL A 131 16.21 8.08 -8.96
CA VAL A 131 16.36 8.70 -10.27
C VAL A 131 16.20 7.61 -11.32
N ASP A 132 15.30 7.82 -12.29
CA ASP A 132 15.00 6.89 -13.40
C ASP A 132 14.43 5.52 -12.99
N ALA A 133 13.98 5.33 -11.75
CA ALA A 133 13.28 4.12 -11.37
C ALA A 133 11.89 4.06 -12.04
N PRO A 134 11.45 2.89 -12.51
CA PRO A 134 10.08 2.70 -12.93
C PRO A 134 9.12 3.07 -11.80
N GLU A 135 8.01 3.71 -12.14
CA GLU A 135 6.95 4.03 -11.18
C GLU A 135 5.68 3.24 -11.51
N GLN A 136 4.97 2.85 -10.47
CA GLN A 136 3.57 2.47 -10.58
C GLN A 136 2.72 3.73 -10.44
N THR A 137 1.75 3.88 -11.35
CA THR A 137 0.74 4.95 -11.28
C THR A 137 -0.65 4.38 -11.49
N ALA A 138 -1.62 4.88 -10.73
CA ALA A 138 -3.01 4.48 -10.90
C ALA A 138 -3.99 5.59 -10.51
N VAL A 139 -5.20 5.48 -11.07
CA VAL A 139 -6.36 6.29 -10.69
C VAL A 139 -7.55 5.39 -10.49
N GLY A 140 -8.12 5.40 -9.29
CA GLY A 140 -9.26 4.59 -8.90
C GLY A 140 -10.44 5.44 -8.42
N ILE A 141 -11.63 4.93 -8.60
CA ILE A 141 -12.88 5.46 -8.05
C ILE A 141 -13.65 4.36 -7.34
N VAL A 142 -14.38 4.73 -6.31
CA VAL A 142 -15.29 3.81 -5.64
C VAL A 142 -16.69 3.98 -6.20
N VAL A 143 -17.28 2.87 -6.65
CA VAL A 143 -18.65 2.82 -7.16
C VAL A 143 -19.52 1.92 -6.28
N SER A 144 -20.84 2.20 -6.24
CA SER A 144 -21.79 1.32 -5.57
C SER A 144 -22.17 0.14 -6.48
N HIS A 145 -22.37 -1.06 -5.91
CA HIS A 145 -22.95 -2.19 -6.63
C HIS A 145 -24.38 -1.81 -7.05
N GLY A 146 -24.71 -2.09 -8.33
CA GLY A 146 -26.01 -1.74 -8.92
C GLY A 146 -26.00 -0.48 -9.78
N GLY A 147 -24.91 0.29 -9.77
CA GLY A 147 -24.63 1.24 -10.85
C GLY A 147 -24.15 0.48 -12.10
N THR A 148 -24.63 0.85 -13.26
CA THR A 148 -24.30 0.25 -14.59
C THR A 148 -22.84 0.37 -15.00
N ALA A 149 -21.98 0.75 -14.10
CA ALA A 149 -20.66 1.31 -14.38
C ALA A 149 -19.57 0.30 -14.78
N VAL A 150 -19.77 -1.00 -14.59
CA VAL A 150 -18.77 -2.00 -15.00
C VAL A 150 -19.46 -3.02 -15.89
N GLU A 151 -19.91 -2.55 -17.07
CA GLU A 151 -20.51 -3.39 -18.06
C GLU A 151 -19.52 -4.42 -18.60
N HIS A 152 -20.03 -5.62 -18.90
CA HIS A 152 -19.35 -6.76 -19.52
C HIS A 152 -18.49 -7.66 -18.63
N ARG A 153 -18.72 -7.68 -17.32
CA ARG A 153 -18.10 -8.66 -16.43
C ARG A 153 -19.15 -9.56 -15.77
N PRO A 154 -18.87 -10.87 -15.62
CA PRO A 154 -19.71 -11.75 -14.81
C PRO A 154 -19.89 -11.17 -13.41
N ALA A 155 -21.10 -11.30 -12.86
CA ALA A 155 -21.41 -10.81 -11.51
C ALA A 155 -20.50 -11.43 -10.43
N ASP A 156 -20.00 -12.65 -10.71
CA ASP A 156 -19.12 -13.41 -9.80
C ASP A 156 -17.67 -12.92 -9.80
N ASP A 157 -17.28 -12.07 -10.76
CA ASP A 157 -15.91 -11.52 -10.82
C ASP A 157 -15.72 -10.39 -9.81
N ARG A 158 -15.69 -10.76 -8.53
CA ARG A 158 -15.58 -9.82 -7.42
C ARG A 158 -14.16 -9.28 -7.25
N MET A 159 -13.14 -10.09 -7.56
CA MET A 159 -11.72 -9.77 -7.39
C MET A 159 -10.99 -9.83 -8.74
N VAL A 160 -11.22 -8.86 -9.61
CA VAL A 160 -10.46 -8.74 -10.87
C VAL A 160 -9.17 -7.98 -10.59
N VAL A 161 -8.09 -8.73 -10.43
CA VAL A 161 -6.78 -8.15 -10.06
C VAL A 161 -6.05 -7.54 -11.25
N MET A 162 -6.30 -8.02 -12.49
CA MET A 162 -5.72 -7.43 -13.70
C MET A 162 -6.61 -7.70 -14.92
N ASP A 163 -7.21 -6.67 -15.47
CA ASP A 163 -7.90 -6.74 -16.76
C ASP A 163 -7.13 -5.93 -17.81
N TRP A 164 -6.33 -6.63 -18.62
CA TRP A 164 -5.48 -6.03 -19.65
C TRP A 164 -6.22 -5.68 -20.95
N ARG A 165 -7.52 -5.94 -21.04
CA ARG A 165 -8.30 -5.61 -22.24
C ARG A 165 -8.61 -4.11 -22.30
N PRO A 166 -8.56 -3.48 -23.47
CA PRO A 166 -8.22 -3.95 -24.81
C PRO A 166 -6.72 -3.91 -25.17
N GLY A 167 -5.80 -3.96 -24.20
CA GLY A 167 -4.37 -4.05 -24.51
C GLY A 167 -3.67 -2.70 -24.71
N THR A 168 -4.01 -1.70 -23.90
CA THR A 168 -3.49 -0.34 -23.99
C THR A 168 -2.19 -0.09 -23.19
N GLY A 169 -1.56 -1.17 -22.68
CA GLY A 169 -0.38 -1.06 -21.83
C GLY A 169 -0.68 -0.67 -20.37
N THR A 170 -1.97 -0.57 -20.03
CA THR A 170 -2.51 -0.41 -18.67
C THR A 170 -3.60 -1.45 -18.45
N PHE A 171 -3.95 -1.71 -17.21
CA PHE A 171 -5.00 -2.66 -16.86
C PHE A 171 -6.00 -2.05 -15.87
N VAL A 172 -7.18 -2.63 -15.80
CA VAL A 172 -8.15 -2.30 -14.77
C VAL A 172 -8.00 -3.26 -13.61
N TYR A 173 -7.83 -2.71 -12.42
CA TYR A 173 -8.01 -3.38 -11.13
C TYR A 173 -9.44 -3.10 -10.65
N SER A 174 -10.22 -4.15 -10.36
CA SER A 174 -11.61 -3.97 -9.95
C SER A 174 -11.98 -4.97 -8.88
N VAL A 175 -12.11 -4.48 -7.64
CA VAL A 175 -12.26 -5.32 -6.47
C VAL A 175 -13.40 -4.88 -5.58
N ASP A 176 -14.05 -5.83 -4.96
CA ASP A 176 -15.08 -5.62 -3.96
C ASP A 176 -14.46 -5.05 -2.67
N LEU A 177 -15.03 -3.97 -2.16
CA LEU A 177 -14.64 -3.33 -0.90
C LEU A 177 -15.58 -3.69 0.26
N GLY A 178 -16.47 -4.63 0.05
CA GLY A 178 -17.56 -4.92 0.99
C GLY A 178 -18.64 -3.86 1.01
N ARG A 179 -19.74 -4.16 1.69
CA ARG A 179 -20.89 -3.24 1.91
C ARG A 179 -21.45 -2.66 0.60
N GLY A 180 -21.44 -3.44 -0.48
CA GLY A 180 -21.98 -3.02 -1.78
C GLY A 180 -21.12 -1.96 -2.49
N ARG A 181 -19.85 -1.83 -2.16
CA ARG A 181 -18.89 -0.91 -2.80
C ARG A 181 -17.83 -1.67 -3.58
N ARG A 182 -17.34 -1.06 -4.64
CA ARG A 182 -16.28 -1.60 -5.50
C ARG A 182 -15.30 -0.52 -5.86
N LEU A 183 -14.01 -0.81 -5.77
CA LEU A 183 -12.97 0.00 -6.40
C LEU A 183 -12.86 -0.39 -7.87
N VAL A 184 -12.76 0.60 -8.74
CA VAL A 184 -12.36 0.43 -10.15
C VAL A 184 -11.21 1.37 -10.43
N GLU A 185 -10.08 0.83 -10.82
CA GLU A 185 -8.84 1.57 -10.96
C GLU A 185 -8.15 1.26 -12.30
N GLU A 186 -7.73 2.28 -13.03
CA GLU A 186 -6.88 2.14 -14.20
C GLU A 186 -5.43 2.28 -13.76
N THR A 187 -4.60 1.27 -14.03
CA THR A 187 -3.26 1.11 -13.47
C THR A 187 -2.22 0.93 -14.55
N CYS A 188 -1.14 1.72 -14.48
CA CYS A 188 0.14 1.44 -15.12
C CYS A 188 1.02 0.72 -14.10
N LEU A 189 1.27 -0.58 -14.31
CA LEU A 189 2.02 -1.41 -13.35
C LEU A 189 3.45 -0.91 -13.14
N ALA A 190 4.13 -0.61 -14.24
CA ALA A 190 5.51 -0.12 -14.22
C ALA A 190 5.78 0.66 -15.50
N GLY A 191 6.31 1.86 -15.36
CA GLY A 191 6.69 2.70 -16.49
C GLY A 191 7.85 3.61 -16.17
N ALA A 192 8.73 3.83 -17.13
CA ALA A 192 9.83 4.80 -17.08
C ALA A 192 9.92 5.57 -18.41
N PRO A 193 9.21 6.69 -18.56
CA PRO A 193 8.28 7.30 -17.61
C PRO A 193 6.97 6.49 -17.42
N ALA A 194 6.38 6.60 -16.24
CA ALA A 194 5.05 6.03 -16.00
C ALA A 194 3.95 6.80 -16.72
N VAL A 195 2.81 6.16 -16.96
CA VAL A 195 1.65 6.82 -17.57
C VAL A 195 1.17 7.93 -16.63
N ASP A 196 0.90 9.10 -17.21
CA ASP A 196 0.44 10.28 -16.48
C ASP A 196 -0.93 10.04 -15.82
N ILE A 197 -1.12 10.61 -14.63
CA ILE A 197 -2.35 10.49 -13.84
C ILE A 197 -3.59 11.01 -14.60
N GLY A 198 -3.45 12.13 -15.33
CA GLY A 198 -4.54 12.67 -16.16
C GLY A 198 -4.92 11.74 -17.30
N GLU A 199 -3.94 11.08 -17.92
CA GLU A 199 -4.18 10.07 -18.95
C GLU A 199 -4.88 8.82 -18.38
N LEU A 200 -4.46 8.34 -17.21
CA LEU A 200 -5.14 7.22 -16.53
C LEU A 200 -6.59 7.60 -16.17
N ALA A 201 -6.83 8.81 -15.67
CA ALA A 201 -8.18 9.28 -15.41
C ALA A 201 -9.03 9.34 -16.68
N ARG A 202 -8.45 9.76 -17.80
CA ARG A 202 -9.14 9.75 -19.10
C ARG A 202 -9.50 8.33 -19.56
N ARG A 203 -8.58 7.37 -19.41
CA ARG A 203 -8.81 5.94 -19.73
C ARG A 203 -9.90 5.36 -18.85
N LEU A 204 -9.83 5.63 -17.54
CA LEU A 204 -10.82 5.16 -16.59
C LEU A 204 -12.23 5.64 -16.93
N ARG A 205 -12.41 6.90 -17.40
CA ARG A 205 -13.72 7.40 -17.88
C ARG A 205 -14.29 6.54 -19.00
N GLY A 206 -13.46 6.06 -19.91
CA GLY A 206 -13.88 5.14 -20.97
C GLY A 206 -14.27 3.75 -20.47
N ARG A 207 -13.78 3.34 -19.30
CA ARG A 207 -14.08 2.03 -18.69
C ARG A 207 -15.36 2.02 -17.86
N VAL A 208 -15.76 3.17 -17.34
CA VAL A 208 -16.88 3.35 -16.40
C VAL A 208 -17.83 4.44 -16.91
N PRO A 209 -18.53 4.22 -18.02
CA PRO A 209 -19.43 5.22 -18.58
C PRO A 209 -20.53 5.59 -17.58
N GLY A 210 -20.83 6.88 -17.49
CA GLY A 210 -21.84 7.40 -16.58
C GLY A 210 -21.39 7.63 -15.14
N VAL A 211 -20.13 7.30 -14.81
CA VAL A 211 -19.55 7.61 -13.49
C VAL A 211 -18.65 8.84 -13.57
N ALA A 212 -18.78 9.72 -12.60
CA ALA A 212 -17.93 10.91 -12.51
C ALA A 212 -16.51 10.52 -12.10
N VAL A 213 -15.58 10.55 -13.04
CA VAL A 213 -14.15 10.47 -12.76
C VAL A 213 -13.60 11.89 -12.73
N PRO A 214 -12.99 12.34 -11.60
CA PRO A 214 -12.47 13.71 -11.49
C PRO A 214 -11.49 14.05 -12.61
N ASP A 215 -11.49 15.32 -13.03
CA ASP A 215 -10.45 15.82 -13.91
C ASP A 215 -9.18 16.08 -13.10
N LEU A 216 -8.16 15.27 -13.36
CA LEU A 216 -6.88 15.29 -12.69
C LEU A 216 -5.78 15.93 -13.55
N GLY A 217 -6.17 16.64 -14.61
CA GLY A 217 -5.29 17.20 -15.60
C GLY A 217 -4.11 17.99 -15.03
N GLY A 218 -2.90 17.73 -15.53
CA GLY A 218 -1.71 18.56 -15.40
C GLY A 218 -1.07 18.69 -14.02
N LYS A 219 -1.54 18.01 -12.99
CA LYS A 219 -0.88 18.03 -11.67
C LYS A 219 0.32 17.11 -11.65
N LYS A 220 1.47 17.62 -12.02
CA LYS A 220 2.75 16.95 -11.80
C LYS A 220 2.95 16.76 -10.29
N GLY A 221 3.18 15.53 -9.90
CA GLY A 221 3.75 15.18 -8.64
C GLY A 221 2.74 15.04 -7.50
N GLY A 222 2.93 14.06 -6.74
CA GLY A 222 2.25 13.82 -5.48
C GLY A 222 2.16 12.34 -5.24
N ARG A 223 2.39 11.98 -4.00
CA ARG A 223 2.27 10.67 -3.39
C ARG A 223 0.86 10.10 -3.58
N SER A 224 0.72 8.81 -3.38
CA SER A 224 -0.59 8.15 -3.27
C SER A 224 -1.49 8.91 -2.29
N ARG A 225 -2.70 9.25 -2.74
CA ARG A 225 -3.65 10.05 -1.95
C ARG A 225 -5.08 9.82 -2.42
N VAL A 226 -6.04 10.07 -1.56
CA VAL A 226 -7.45 10.25 -1.95
C VAL A 226 -7.72 11.73 -2.13
N SER A 227 -8.22 12.12 -3.28
CA SER A 227 -8.55 13.50 -3.63
C SER A 227 -9.82 13.55 -4.45
N THR A 228 -10.76 14.39 -4.06
CA THR A 228 -12.01 14.64 -4.82
C THR A 228 -12.76 13.36 -5.24
N GLY A 229 -12.80 12.33 -4.36
CA GLY A 229 -13.49 11.08 -4.64
C GLY A 229 -12.71 10.06 -5.49
N ALA A 230 -11.43 10.33 -5.79
CA ALA A 230 -10.55 9.39 -6.47
C ALA A 230 -9.36 8.99 -5.59
N GLU A 231 -8.99 7.72 -5.64
CA GLU A 231 -7.71 7.22 -5.15
C GLU A 231 -6.65 7.44 -6.24
N ILE A 232 -5.55 8.09 -5.89
CA ILE A 232 -4.43 8.33 -6.78
C ILE A 232 -3.23 7.59 -6.21
N VAL A 233 -2.68 6.70 -7.01
CA VAL A 233 -1.50 5.91 -6.64
C VAL A 233 -0.31 6.41 -7.47
N ARG A 234 0.81 6.67 -6.79
CA ARG A 234 2.09 6.93 -7.43
C ARG A 234 3.21 6.60 -6.48
N PHE A 235 4.05 5.66 -6.85
CA PHE A 235 5.25 5.33 -6.09
C PHE A 235 6.32 4.69 -7.00
N PRO A 236 7.62 4.92 -6.72
CA PRO A 236 8.69 4.24 -7.43
C PRO A 236 8.72 2.77 -7.04
N LEU A 237 8.97 1.91 -8.02
CA LEU A 237 9.25 0.50 -7.82
C LEU A 237 10.72 0.36 -7.42
N VAL A 238 10.98 0.62 -6.13
CA VAL A 238 12.31 0.48 -5.52
C VAL A 238 12.48 -0.93 -4.97
N GLY A 239 13.70 -1.44 -4.95
CA GLY A 239 13.98 -2.79 -4.43
C GLY A 239 14.81 -3.64 -5.40
N LEU A 240 15.27 -3.03 -6.49
CA LEU A 240 16.18 -3.67 -7.44
C LEU A 240 17.62 -3.78 -6.92
N THR A 241 17.93 -3.22 -5.73
CA THR A 241 19.22 -3.43 -5.07
C THR A 241 19.21 -4.77 -4.35
N PRO A 242 20.30 -5.54 -4.36
CA PRO A 242 20.36 -6.90 -3.79
C PRO A 242 19.97 -6.98 -2.31
N THR A 243 20.17 -5.92 -1.55
CA THR A 243 19.89 -5.88 -0.11
C THR A 243 19.38 -4.52 0.33
N PRO A 244 18.18 -4.09 -0.11
CA PRO A 244 17.66 -2.74 0.19
C PRO A 244 17.42 -2.50 1.67
N TRP A 245 17.25 -3.55 2.49
CA TRP A 245 17.12 -3.50 3.95
C TRP A 245 18.45 -3.24 4.67
N ARG A 246 19.61 -3.54 4.05
CA ARG A 246 20.93 -3.30 4.62
C ARG A 246 21.41 -1.89 4.28
N THR A 247 21.64 -1.11 5.30
CA THR A 247 22.19 0.25 5.19
C THR A 247 23.29 0.42 6.23
N SER A 248 24.11 1.46 6.09
CA SER A 248 25.07 1.85 7.13
C SER A 248 24.39 2.53 8.33
N GLY A 249 23.07 2.76 8.27
CA GLY A 249 22.26 3.38 9.30
C GLY A 249 21.25 2.41 9.91
N ALA A 250 20.04 2.89 10.15
CA ALA A 250 18.92 2.08 10.63
C ALA A 250 18.54 0.98 9.65
N SER A 251 18.14 -0.19 10.14
CA SER A 251 17.55 -1.25 9.33
C SER A 251 16.27 -0.76 8.66
N ARG A 252 16.07 -1.06 7.39
CA ARG A 252 14.86 -0.66 6.67
C ARG A 252 13.85 -1.80 6.62
N PHE A 253 12.57 -1.46 6.73
CA PHE A 253 11.48 -2.43 6.71
C PHE A 253 10.28 -1.93 5.89
N GLY A 254 9.41 -2.84 5.45
CA GLY A 254 8.30 -2.54 4.57
C GLY A 254 8.76 -2.04 3.21
N ALA A 255 8.04 -1.14 2.60
CA ALA A 255 8.41 -0.58 1.30
C ALA A 255 9.77 0.15 1.32
N ALA A 256 10.16 0.75 2.46
CA ALA A 256 11.49 1.34 2.64
C ALA A 256 12.62 0.30 2.52
N GLY A 257 12.37 -0.94 2.93
CA GLY A 257 13.29 -2.08 2.84
C GLY A 257 13.15 -2.89 1.55
N GLY A 258 12.34 -2.41 0.59
CA GLY A 258 12.11 -3.14 -0.67
C GLY A 258 11.19 -4.36 -0.53
N LEU A 259 10.45 -4.49 0.57
CA LEU A 259 9.43 -5.52 0.73
C LEU A 259 8.20 -5.13 -0.10
N ILE A 260 8.36 -5.20 -1.41
CA ILE A 260 7.34 -4.84 -2.40
C ILE A 260 7.12 -6.06 -3.30
N HIS A 261 5.88 -6.49 -3.41
CA HIS A 261 5.52 -7.60 -4.28
C HIS A 261 5.72 -7.19 -5.76
N PRO A 262 6.55 -7.90 -6.54
CA PRO A 262 6.99 -7.43 -7.85
C PRO A 262 5.86 -7.33 -8.89
N ALA A 263 4.79 -8.12 -8.73
CA ALA A 263 3.67 -8.12 -9.67
C ALA A 263 2.55 -7.15 -9.31
N THR A 264 2.49 -6.64 -8.08
CA THR A 264 1.39 -5.78 -7.61
C THR A 264 1.86 -4.44 -7.06
N GLY A 265 3.14 -4.30 -6.72
CA GLY A 265 3.66 -3.14 -6.02
C GLY A 265 3.26 -3.06 -4.54
N TYR A 266 2.56 -4.05 -4.02
CA TYR A 266 2.04 -4.05 -2.65
C TYR A 266 3.10 -4.51 -1.65
N SER A 267 3.02 -3.95 -0.44
CA SER A 267 4.01 -4.16 0.63
C SER A 267 3.36 -4.61 1.95
N VAL A 268 2.03 -4.49 2.06
CA VAL A 268 1.33 -4.67 3.35
C VAL A 268 1.41 -6.12 3.82
N ALA A 269 1.02 -7.09 2.98
CA ALA A 269 1.03 -8.52 3.35
C ALA A 269 2.41 -8.98 3.84
N GLN A 270 3.47 -8.70 3.06
CA GLN A 270 4.83 -9.04 3.45
C GLN A 270 5.27 -8.36 4.76
N SER A 271 4.85 -7.10 4.96
CA SER A 271 5.14 -6.38 6.20
C SER A 271 4.44 -7.00 7.41
N LEU A 272 3.21 -7.47 7.25
CA LEU A 272 2.47 -8.18 8.31
C LEU A 272 3.10 -9.54 8.61
N ALA A 273 3.34 -10.34 7.57
CA ALA A 273 3.88 -11.69 7.69
C ALA A 273 5.29 -11.73 8.31
N LEU A 274 6.13 -10.74 8.01
CA LEU A 274 7.52 -10.70 8.48
C LEU A 274 7.70 -9.97 9.82
N ALA A 275 6.65 -9.35 10.38
CA ALA A 275 6.77 -8.56 11.59
C ALA A 275 7.31 -9.35 12.78
N ASP A 276 6.82 -10.57 13.02
CA ASP A 276 7.28 -11.43 14.11
C ASP A 276 8.74 -11.85 13.92
N ALA A 277 9.16 -12.19 12.71
CA ALA A 277 10.54 -12.56 12.42
C ALA A 277 11.51 -11.40 12.68
N VAL A 278 11.12 -10.18 12.36
CA VAL A 278 11.93 -8.98 12.62
C VAL A 278 11.98 -8.64 14.12
N VAL A 279 10.90 -8.88 14.84
CA VAL A 279 10.84 -8.65 16.30
C VAL A 279 11.68 -9.69 17.08
N ALA A 280 11.79 -10.90 16.56
CA ALA A 280 12.56 -11.98 17.16
C ALA A 280 14.08 -11.90 16.88
N ALA A 281 14.51 -11.12 15.88
CA ALA A 281 15.91 -10.98 15.47
C ALA A 281 16.66 -9.90 16.27
#